data_62cdb735bff7c0eaf935dc0d5471c9e9
#
_entry.id   62cdb735bff7c0eaf935dc0d5471c9e9
#
_cell.length_a   1.000
_cell.length_b   1.000
_cell.length_c   1.000
_cell.angle_alpha   90.00
_cell.angle_beta   90.00
_cell.angle_gamma   90.00
#
_symmetry.space_group_name_H-M   'P 1'
#
loop_
_entity.id
_entity.type
_entity.pdbx_description
1 polymer ?
#
loop_
_entity_poly.entity_id
_entity_poly.type
_entity_poly.pdbx_seq_one_letter_code
_entity_poly.pdbx_strand_id
1 'polypeptide(L)'
;MLDRGFQVLLTAYPEAQRTLDYHALELKKFTPGAFSWFAGRMNKLVDPWRTPGGWSEALRSDFGGFLDKLRILRLRSRLRSSSIDQIFKHPERSTLDALVSAGFSEEFMHRFFRPFFGGILLDGELKSSSRMFEFVFKMLCEGDIAVPARGMGAIPAQLAAHLPADSIRLDTHAESLHENELTLTDGEFLRARAIVVAADGPGAAHLVGEAEPASRSVTCFYFSADEPPLPHAMLVLNGDGAGPVNNFAVISQIAPSYAPAGKSLVSVTVLGTQQLTDQQLGGFIIAQMKNWFGTVASSWRHLKSYRIPHAQPQQLPGALEPPQRPVRVRPGIYLCGDHRDNASIDGAMLSGRRAAEAVLADLSR
;
A
#
# COMPACT_ATOMS: atom_id res chain seq x y z
N MET A 1 -17.73 -6.67 4.45
CA MET A 1 -16.37 -7.16 4.81
C MET A 1 -15.45 -5.96 4.96
N LEU A 2 -14.53 -5.95 5.92
CA LEU A 2 -13.61 -4.82 6.15
C LEU A 2 -12.19 -5.35 6.25
N ASP A 3 -11.29 -4.85 5.41
CA ASP A 3 -9.86 -5.09 5.55
C ASP A 3 -9.29 -4.20 6.68
N ARG A 4 -8.19 -4.62 7.29
CA ARG A 4 -7.51 -3.81 8.33
C ARG A 4 -6.71 -2.68 7.67
N GLY A 5 -7.41 -1.61 7.28
CA GLY A 5 -6.90 -0.51 6.48
C GLY A 5 -7.16 -0.68 4.98
N PHE A 6 -6.99 0.42 4.23
CA PHE A 6 -7.13 0.40 2.78
C PHE A 6 -5.84 -0.14 2.16
N GLN A 7 -5.94 -1.27 1.49
CA GLN A 7 -4.82 -1.94 0.83
C GLN A 7 -5.22 -2.38 -0.58
N VAL A 8 -4.25 -2.49 -1.47
CA VAL A 8 -4.42 -2.99 -2.84
C VAL A 8 -3.24 -3.86 -3.24
N LEU A 9 -3.47 -4.79 -4.15
CA LEU A 9 -2.44 -5.58 -4.82
C LEU A 9 -2.15 -4.95 -6.19
N LEU A 10 -0.88 -4.63 -6.46
CA LEU A 10 -0.44 -4.32 -7.81
C LEU A 10 -0.12 -5.63 -8.53
N THR A 11 -0.89 -5.94 -9.59
CA THR A 11 -0.81 -7.26 -10.24
C THR A 11 0.50 -7.52 -10.99
N ALA A 12 1.33 -6.47 -11.20
CA ALA A 12 2.66 -6.60 -11.79
C ALA A 12 3.76 -6.95 -10.78
N TYR A 13 3.48 -7.07 -9.50
CA TYR A 13 4.44 -7.48 -8.49
C TYR A 13 5.04 -8.85 -8.81
N PRO A 14 6.37 -8.97 -9.07
CA PRO A 14 6.98 -10.22 -9.55
C PRO A 14 6.83 -11.40 -8.58
N GLU A 15 7.07 -11.17 -7.29
CA GLU A 15 6.93 -12.24 -6.29
C GLU A 15 5.47 -12.66 -6.09
N ALA A 16 4.55 -11.70 -6.17
CA ALA A 16 3.13 -12.01 -6.11
C ALA A 16 2.69 -12.85 -7.33
N GLN A 17 3.12 -12.50 -8.55
CA GLN A 17 2.86 -13.29 -9.75
C GLN A 17 3.46 -14.71 -9.70
N ARG A 18 4.62 -14.85 -9.07
CA ARG A 18 5.30 -16.13 -8.91
C ARG A 18 4.59 -17.06 -7.92
N THR A 19 3.96 -16.50 -6.89
CA THR A 19 3.56 -17.26 -5.69
C THR A 19 2.06 -17.38 -5.55
N LEU A 20 1.28 -16.41 -6.06
CA LEU A 20 -0.17 -16.34 -5.87
C LEU A 20 -0.93 -16.81 -7.12
N ASP A 21 -1.98 -17.56 -6.90
CA ASP A 21 -2.98 -17.86 -7.92
C ASP A 21 -4.01 -16.71 -7.98
N TYR A 22 -3.82 -15.80 -8.93
CA TYR A 22 -4.70 -14.66 -9.14
C TYR A 22 -6.13 -15.03 -9.55
N HIS A 23 -6.29 -16.18 -10.23
CA HIS A 23 -7.60 -16.67 -10.61
C HIS A 23 -8.39 -17.14 -9.37
N ALA A 24 -7.76 -17.92 -8.50
CA ALA A 24 -8.37 -18.37 -7.25
C ALA A 24 -8.64 -17.23 -6.26
N LEU A 25 -7.88 -16.13 -6.32
CA LEU A 25 -8.14 -14.89 -5.56
C LEU A 25 -9.31 -14.09 -6.11
N GLU A 26 -9.77 -14.36 -7.32
CA GLU A 26 -10.84 -13.62 -8.01
C GLU A 26 -10.62 -12.11 -7.99
N LEU A 27 -9.43 -11.67 -8.41
CA LEU A 27 -9.02 -10.27 -8.34
C LEU A 27 -10.01 -9.34 -9.05
N LYS A 28 -10.52 -8.35 -8.34
CA LYS A 28 -11.38 -7.28 -8.83
C LYS A 28 -10.54 -6.02 -9.03
N LYS A 29 -10.56 -5.50 -10.26
CA LYS A 29 -9.67 -4.43 -10.70
C LYS A 29 -10.32 -3.06 -10.55
N PHE A 30 -9.50 -2.09 -10.17
CA PHE A 30 -9.87 -0.69 -10.30
C PHE A 30 -9.91 -0.29 -11.79
N THR A 31 -10.80 0.61 -12.13
CA THR A 31 -10.75 1.28 -13.44
C THR A 31 -9.48 2.13 -13.52
N PRO A 32 -8.68 2.02 -14.60
CA PRO A 32 -7.44 2.77 -14.75
C PRO A 32 -7.64 4.27 -14.76
N GLY A 33 -7.03 4.96 -13.80
CA GLY A 33 -7.18 6.39 -13.59
C GLY A 33 -7.58 6.73 -12.16
N ALA A 34 -7.96 7.96 -11.93
CA ALA A 34 -8.43 8.45 -10.62
C ALA A 34 -9.38 9.64 -10.82
N PHE A 35 -10.23 9.87 -9.84
CA PHE A 35 -10.84 11.17 -9.64
C PHE A 35 -9.98 12.01 -8.68
N SER A 36 -10.04 13.33 -8.80
CA SER A 36 -9.44 14.24 -7.82
C SER A 36 -10.34 15.44 -7.62
N TRP A 37 -10.57 15.77 -6.35
CA TRP A 37 -11.31 16.96 -5.98
C TRP A 37 -10.37 18.17 -5.94
N PHE A 38 -10.57 19.14 -6.81
CA PHE A 38 -9.93 20.44 -6.79
C PHE A 38 -10.75 21.48 -7.57
N ALA A 39 -10.52 22.76 -7.26
CA ALA A 39 -11.25 23.87 -7.84
C ALA A 39 -12.78 23.74 -7.69
N GLY A 40 -13.23 23.21 -6.51
CA GLY A 40 -14.64 23.06 -6.16
C GLY A 40 -15.41 22.02 -6.97
N ARG A 41 -14.73 21.12 -7.68
CA ARG A 41 -15.37 20.06 -8.47
C ARG A 41 -14.56 18.77 -8.51
N MET A 42 -15.25 17.69 -8.87
CA MET A 42 -14.62 16.39 -9.14
C MET A 42 -14.07 16.37 -10.57
N ASN A 43 -12.78 16.15 -10.70
CA ASN A 43 -12.09 16.09 -11.99
C ASN A 43 -11.62 14.65 -12.22
N LYS A 44 -11.72 14.16 -13.45
CA LYS A 44 -11.35 12.80 -13.83
C LYS A 44 -10.03 12.78 -14.58
N LEU A 45 -9.11 11.92 -14.15
CA LEU A 45 -7.88 11.58 -14.85
C LEU A 45 -7.98 10.12 -15.31
N VAL A 46 -7.84 9.90 -16.61
CA VAL A 46 -7.81 8.54 -17.18
C VAL A 46 -6.40 8.14 -17.54
N ASP A 47 -6.11 6.85 -17.46
CA ASP A 47 -4.90 6.28 -18.08
C ASP A 47 -5.19 6.09 -19.59
N PRO A 48 -4.59 6.92 -20.47
CA PRO A 48 -4.92 6.88 -21.89
C PRO A 48 -4.42 5.63 -22.60
N TRP A 49 -3.49 4.89 -22.02
CA TRP A 49 -2.99 3.63 -22.60
C TRP A 49 -3.90 2.45 -22.33
N ARG A 50 -4.72 2.56 -21.29
CA ARG A 50 -5.55 1.47 -20.77
C ARG A 50 -7.05 1.75 -20.92
N THR A 51 -7.40 2.96 -21.33
CA THR A 51 -8.78 3.39 -21.55
C THR A 51 -9.01 3.64 -23.04
N PRO A 52 -9.88 2.88 -23.72
CA PRO A 52 -10.24 3.15 -25.10
C PRO A 52 -10.71 4.60 -25.28
N GLY A 53 -10.14 5.33 -26.24
CA GLY A 53 -10.46 6.75 -26.47
C GLY A 53 -9.94 7.71 -25.38
N GLY A 54 -9.22 7.24 -24.36
CA GLY A 54 -8.77 8.03 -23.22
C GLY A 54 -7.80 9.16 -23.55
N TRP A 55 -7.13 9.14 -24.69
CA TRP A 55 -6.17 10.19 -25.07
C TRP A 55 -6.81 11.58 -25.17
N SER A 56 -8.01 11.69 -25.74
CA SER A 56 -8.71 12.97 -25.85
C SER A 56 -9.13 13.50 -24.47
N GLU A 57 -9.55 12.62 -23.57
CA GLU A 57 -9.92 12.96 -22.20
C GLU A 57 -8.68 13.35 -21.36
N ALA A 58 -7.60 12.58 -21.46
CA ALA A 58 -6.35 12.89 -20.79
C ALA A 58 -5.74 14.24 -21.25
N LEU A 59 -5.80 14.54 -22.54
CA LEU A 59 -5.32 15.82 -23.08
C LEU A 59 -6.17 17.02 -22.63
N ARG A 60 -7.47 16.84 -22.41
CA ARG A 60 -8.39 17.91 -21.94
C ARG A 60 -8.42 18.04 -20.42
N SER A 61 -7.81 17.12 -19.68
CA SER A 61 -7.87 17.12 -18.22
C SER A 61 -7.16 18.34 -17.62
N ASP A 62 -7.72 18.87 -16.52
CA ASP A 62 -7.21 20.07 -15.80
C ASP A 62 -6.15 19.72 -14.72
N PHE A 63 -5.57 18.51 -14.76
CA PHE A 63 -4.60 18.07 -13.75
C PHE A 63 -3.25 18.79 -13.84
N GLY A 64 -2.90 19.32 -14.98
CA GLY A 64 -1.66 20.05 -15.22
C GLY A 64 -1.56 20.50 -16.68
N GLY A 65 -0.52 21.25 -17.01
CA GLY A 65 -0.26 21.75 -18.35
C GLY A 65 0.13 20.65 -19.34
N PHE A 66 0.21 21.04 -20.61
CA PHE A 66 0.64 20.14 -21.69
C PHE A 66 2.04 19.53 -21.43
N LEU A 67 2.96 20.33 -20.84
CA LEU A 67 4.29 19.87 -20.50
C LEU A 67 4.28 18.76 -19.43
N ASP A 68 3.37 18.81 -18.46
CA ASP A 68 3.25 17.75 -17.46
C ASP A 68 2.79 16.43 -18.10
N LYS A 69 1.90 16.50 -19.06
CA LYS A 69 1.45 15.33 -19.84
C LYS A 69 2.62 14.70 -20.63
N LEU A 70 3.48 15.51 -21.25
CA LEU A 70 4.69 15.01 -21.92
C LEU A 70 5.70 14.41 -20.91
N ARG A 71 5.84 15.00 -19.73
CA ARG A 71 6.71 14.47 -18.67
C ARG A 71 6.24 13.12 -18.15
N ILE A 72 4.93 12.93 -18.00
CA ILE A 72 4.37 11.60 -17.66
C ILE A 72 4.68 10.58 -18.76
N LEU A 73 4.56 10.93 -20.04
CA LEU A 73 4.92 10.05 -21.15
C LEU A 73 6.40 9.62 -21.06
N ARG A 74 7.28 10.60 -20.86
CA ARG A 74 8.73 10.35 -20.73
C ARG A 74 9.05 9.49 -19.51
N LEU A 75 8.45 9.79 -18.35
CA LEU A 75 8.62 9.03 -17.11
C LEU A 75 8.17 7.57 -17.32
N ARG A 76 6.98 7.36 -17.88
CA ARG A 76 6.44 6.05 -18.19
C ARG A 76 7.36 5.26 -19.12
N SER A 77 7.81 5.87 -20.23
CA SER A 77 8.71 5.23 -21.19
C SER A 77 10.02 4.80 -20.53
N ARG A 78 10.64 5.68 -19.76
CA ARG A 78 11.88 5.42 -19.04
C ARG A 78 11.72 4.25 -18.06
N LEU A 79 10.69 4.29 -17.22
CA LEU A 79 10.51 3.28 -16.16
C LEU A 79 10.09 1.90 -16.72
N ARG A 80 9.33 1.87 -17.81
CA ARG A 80 9.02 0.59 -18.46
C ARG A 80 10.25 -0.07 -19.11
N SER A 81 11.19 0.71 -19.62
CA SER A 81 12.43 0.18 -20.18
C SER A 81 13.49 -0.18 -19.14
N SER A 82 13.38 0.32 -17.91
CA SER A 82 14.31 0.01 -16.82
C SER A 82 13.93 -1.31 -16.14
N SER A 83 14.90 -2.15 -15.80
CA SER A 83 14.64 -3.28 -14.89
C SER A 83 14.46 -2.80 -13.46
N ILE A 84 13.85 -3.63 -12.61
CA ILE A 84 13.68 -3.33 -11.17
C ILE A 84 15.05 -3.13 -10.52
N ASP A 85 16.03 -3.98 -10.83
CA ASP A 85 17.41 -3.86 -10.32
C ASP A 85 18.06 -2.54 -10.73
N GLN A 86 17.80 -2.04 -11.94
CA GLN A 86 18.29 -0.75 -12.39
C GLN A 86 17.64 0.38 -11.57
N ILE A 87 16.34 0.32 -11.34
CA ILE A 87 15.61 1.33 -10.52
C ILE A 87 16.22 1.42 -9.13
N PHE A 88 16.47 0.29 -8.46
CA PHE A 88 17.07 0.29 -7.12
C PHE A 88 18.56 0.66 -7.09
N LYS A 89 19.21 0.80 -8.23
CA LYS A 89 20.58 1.31 -8.39
C LYS A 89 20.65 2.78 -8.83
N HIS A 90 19.49 3.41 -9.16
CA HIS A 90 19.48 4.82 -9.52
C HIS A 90 19.98 5.68 -8.34
N PRO A 91 20.58 6.86 -8.60
CA PRO A 91 20.89 7.82 -7.56
C PRO A 91 19.65 8.14 -6.73
N GLU A 92 19.77 7.96 -5.42
CA GLU A 92 18.63 8.10 -4.52
C GLU A 92 18.48 9.56 -4.06
N ARG A 93 17.23 10.02 -4.03
CA ARG A 93 16.79 11.31 -3.53
C ARG A 93 15.34 11.21 -3.06
N SER A 94 14.76 12.28 -2.53
CA SER A 94 13.34 12.27 -2.22
C SER A 94 12.50 12.17 -3.51
N THR A 95 11.31 11.59 -3.41
CA THR A 95 10.32 11.58 -4.49
C THR A 95 10.00 13.00 -4.95
N LEU A 96 9.86 13.94 -4.00
CA LEU A 96 9.64 15.35 -4.29
C LEU A 96 10.75 15.94 -5.18
N ASP A 97 12.02 15.77 -4.78
CA ASP A 97 13.16 16.28 -5.54
C ASP A 97 13.26 15.64 -6.92
N ALA A 98 12.90 14.34 -7.03
CA ALA A 98 12.87 13.65 -8.31
C ALA A 98 11.83 14.24 -9.26
N LEU A 99 10.63 14.53 -8.77
CA LEU A 99 9.54 15.12 -9.54
C LEU A 99 9.81 16.57 -9.92
N VAL A 100 10.32 17.38 -8.98
CA VAL A 100 10.74 18.77 -9.23
C VAL A 100 11.84 18.81 -10.29
N SER A 101 12.87 17.97 -10.15
CA SER A 101 13.97 17.87 -11.13
C SER A 101 13.50 17.39 -12.52
N ALA A 102 12.44 16.56 -12.57
CA ALA A 102 11.80 16.18 -13.81
C ALA A 102 10.94 17.31 -14.42
N GLY A 103 10.78 18.43 -13.69
CA GLY A 103 10.14 19.66 -14.12
C GLY A 103 8.63 19.68 -13.98
N PHE A 104 8.01 18.71 -13.26
CA PHE A 104 6.56 18.72 -13.02
C PHE A 104 6.11 20.02 -12.35
N SER A 105 4.95 20.54 -12.77
CA SER A 105 4.38 21.74 -12.18
C SER A 105 3.90 21.48 -10.75
N GLU A 106 3.93 22.50 -9.91
CA GLU A 106 3.40 22.45 -8.55
C GLU A 106 1.91 22.06 -8.55
N GLU A 107 1.18 22.56 -9.52
CA GLU A 107 -0.24 22.26 -9.73
C GLU A 107 -0.48 20.75 -9.95
N PHE A 108 0.28 20.10 -10.85
CA PHE A 108 0.17 18.67 -11.09
C PHE A 108 0.62 17.86 -9.86
N MET A 109 1.64 18.35 -9.16
CA MET A 109 2.10 17.76 -7.91
C MET A 109 1.01 17.73 -6.86
N HIS A 110 0.31 18.84 -6.62
CA HIS A 110 -0.78 18.92 -5.65
C HIS A 110 -2.01 18.12 -6.06
N ARG A 111 -2.43 18.23 -7.32
CA ARG A 111 -3.66 17.60 -7.80
C ARG A 111 -3.57 16.08 -7.96
N PHE A 112 -2.34 15.55 -8.15
CA PHE A 112 -2.15 14.12 -8.43
C PHE A 112 -1.06 13.47 -7.57
N PHE A 113 0.22 13.87 -7.68
CA PHE A 113 1.30 13.12 -7.06
C PHE A 113 1.20 13.06 -5.54
N ARG A 114 0.95 14.17 -4.88
CA ARG A 114 0.83 14.21 -3.41
C ARG A 114 -0.29 13.33 -2.89
N PRO A 115 -1.56 13.43 -3.32
CA PRO A 115 -2.61 12.60 -2.79
C PRO A 115 -2.52 11.14 -3.27
N PHE A 116 -2.00 10.86 -4.47
CA PHE A 116 -1.90 9.51 -4.99
C PHE A 116 -0.71 8.76 -4.41
N PHE A 117 0.51 9.25 -4.63
CA PHE A 117 1.72 8.60 -4.11
C PHE A 117 1.90 8.84 -2.62
N GLY A 118 1.45 9.97 -2.10
CA GLY A 118 1.37 10.21 -0.66
C GLY A 118 0.47 9.18 0.03
N GLY A 119 -0.62 8.76 -0.61
CA GLY A 119 -1.47 7.67 -0.12
C GLY A 119 -0.82 6.30 -0.18
N ILE A 120 -0.04 6.00 -1.23
CA ILE A 120 0.67 4.72 -1.40
C ILE A 120 1.86 4.61 -0.44
N LEU A 121 2.66 5.68 -0.33
CA LEU A 121 3.88 5.72 0.49
C LEU A 121 3.62 6.19 1.93
N LEU A 122 2.37 6.51 2.26
CA LEU A 122 1.93 7.11 3.52
C LEU A 122 2.73 8.38 3.89
N ASP A 123 3.04 9.19 2.85
CA ASP A 123 3.93 10.34 2.93
C ASP A 123 3.44 11.51 2.06
N GLY A 124 2.54 12.33 2.58
CA GLY A 124 1.98 13.48 1.85
C GLY A 124 2.99 14.54 1.42
N GLU A 125 4.18 14.55 2.03
CA GLU A 125 5.27 15.45 1.67
C GLU A 125 6.19 14.91 0.57
N LEU A 126 6.02 13.62 0.18
CA LEU A 126 6.83 12.92 -0.81
C LEU A 126 8.34 12.91 -0.48
N LYS A 127 8.69 12.82 0.80
CA LYS A 127 10.07 12.69 1.28
C LYS A 127 10.64 11.28 1.11
N SER A 128 9.77 10.30 0.90
CA SER A 128 10.16 8.90 0.67
C SER A 128 11.06 8.77 -0.57
N SER A 129 11.86 7.71 -0.59
CA SER A 129 12.82 7.41 -1.64
C SER A 129 12.22 7.46 -3.05
N SER A 130 12.92 8.13 -3.96
CA SER A 130 12.58 8.15 -5.38
C SER A 130 12.62 6.76 -6.01
N ARG A 131 13.44 5.82 -5.48
CA ARG A 131 13.47 4.43 -5.94
C ARG A 131 12.14 3.72 -5.67
N MET A 132 11.54 3.93 -4.49
CA MET A 132 10.20 3.41 -4.18
C MET A 132 9.13 3.98 -5.08
N PHE A 133 9.15 5.30 -5.31
CA PHE A 133 8.25 5.94 -6.25
C PHE A 133 8.38 5.35 -7.65
N GLU A 134 9.61 5.22 -8.18
CA GLU A 134 9.88 4.68 -9.51
C GLU A 134 9.45 3.21 -9.64
N PHE A 135 9.72 2.39 -8.62
CA PHE A 135 9.27 1.01 -8.55
C PHE A 135 7.74 0.90 -8.60
N VAL A 136 7.05 1.61 -7.71
CA VAL A 136 5.58 1.60 -7.68
C VAL A 136 5.00 2.13 -8.98
N PHE A 137 5.55 3.23 -9.53
CA PHE A 137 5.10 3.78 -10.82
C PHE A 137 5.28 2.77 -11.96
N LYS A 138 6.40 2.04 -12.00
CA LYS A 138 6.62 0.95 -12.95
C LYS A 138 5.55 -0.14 -12.81
N MET A 139 5.28 -0.60 -11.61
CA MET A 139 4.24 -1.62 -11.36
C MET A 139 2.85 -1.16 -11.82
N LEU A 140 2.51 0.11 -11.59
CA LEU A 140 1.29 0.74 -12.10
C LEU A 140 1.24 0.81 -13.64
N CYS A 141 2.39 0.97 -14.29
CA CYS A 141 2.48 0.98 -15.75
C CYS A 141 2.31 -0.41 -16.39
N GLU A 142 2.62 -1.48 -15.67
CA GLU A 142 2.71 -2.85 -16.19
C GLU A 142 1.57 -3.74 -15.71
N GLY A 143 0.89 -3.39 -14.63
CA GLY A 143 -0.21 -4.16 -14.07
C GLY A 143 -1.41 -3.34 -13.65
N ASP A 144 -2.37 -4.01 -13.04
CA ASP A 144 -3.60 -3.43 -12.52
C ASP A 144 -3.48 -3.17 -11.01
N ILE A 145 -4.28 -2.23 -10.52
CA ILE A 145 -4.61 -2.12 -9.09
C ILE A 145 -5.81 -3.03 -8.86
N ALA A 146 -5.72 -3.93 -7.91
CA ALA A 146 -6.79 -4.89 -7.64
C ALA A 146 -6.95 -5.21 -6.14
N VAL A 147 -8.11 -5.76 -5.80
CA VAL A 147 -8.37 -6.37 -4.50
C VAL A 147 -8.94 -7.78 -4.71
N PRO A 148 -8.62 -8.76 -3.86
CA PRO A 148 -9.29 -10.05 -3.91
C PRO A 148 -10.77 -9.92 -3.59
N ALA A 149 -11.64 -10.71 -4.24
CA ALA A 149 -13.08 -10.68 -4.01
C ALA A 149 -13.48 -10.98 -2.54
N ARG A 150 -12.63 -11.72 -1.83
CA ARG A 150 -12.83 -12.11 -0.42
C ARG A 150 -11.95 -11.34 0.56
N GLY A 151 -11.53 -10.12 0.20
CA GLY A 151 -10.67 -9.27 1.03
C GLY A 151 -9.20 -9.58 0.91
N MET A 152 -8.37 -8.65 1.38
CA MET A 152 -6.90 -8.78 1.33
C MET A 152 -6.40 -9.98 2.17
N GLY A 153 -7.15 -10.38 3.20
CA GLY A 153 -6.87 -11.58 3.98
C GLY A 153 -6.88 -12.89 3.18
N ALA A 154 -7.47 -12.91 1.98
CA ALA A 154 -7.44 -14.07 1.09
C ALA A 154 -6.02 -14.39 0.58
N ILE A 155 -5.12 -13.39 0.51
CA ILE A 155 -3.73 -13.58 0.09
C ILE A 155 -2.96 -14.46 1.10
N PRO A 156 -2.82 -14.09 2.38
CA PRO A 156 -2.17 -14.95 3.36
C PRO A 156 -2.92 -16.28 3.57
N ALA A 157 -4.24 -16.30 3.45
CA ALA A 157 -5.01 -17.55 3.55
C ALA A 157 -4.67 -18.52 2.41
N GLN A 158 -4.49 -18.04 1.18
CA GLN A 158 -4.05 -18.85 0.05
C GLN A 158 -2.67 -19.46 0.28
N LEU A 159 -1.71 -18.64 0.79
CA LEU A 159 -0.37 -19.13 1.13
C LEU A 159 -0.42 -20.19 2.24
N ALA A 160 -1.21 -19.94 3.28
CA ALA A 160 -1.38 -20.85 4.41
C ALA A 160 -1.98 -22.21 3.99
N ALA A 161 -2.86 -22.22 2.99
CA ALA A 161 -3.48 -23.43 2.49
C ALA A 161 -2.50 -24.43 1.85
N HIS A 162 -1.28 -24.01 1.51
CA HIS A 162 -0.22 -24.89 1.00
C HIS A 162 0.61 -25.56 2.12
N LEU A 163 0.41 -25.15 3.36
CA LEU A 163 1.14 -25.72 4.49
C LEU A 163 0.45 -27.01 4.98
N PRO A 164 1.23 -27.97 5.54
CA PRO A 164 0.63 -29.15 6.16
C PRO A 164 -0.37 -28.75 7.26
N ALA A 165 -1.36 -29.63 7.51
CA ALA A 165 -2.27 -29.45 8.62
C ALA A 165 -1.50 -29.25 9.93
N ASP A 166 -2.03 -28.44 10.83
CA ASP A 166 -1.45 -28.17 12.16
C ASP A 166 -0.09 -27.44 12.15
N SER A 167 0.38 -26.93 10.98
CA SER A 167 1.61 -26.13 10.88
C SER A 167 1.46 -24.72 11.45
N ILE A 168 0.24 -24.22 11.63
CA ILE A 168 -0.04 -22.86 12.07
C ILE A 168 -0.68 -22.91 13.46
N ARG A 169 -0.02 -22.24 14.43
CA ARG A 169 -0.56 -22.00 15.78
C ARG A 169 -1.03 -20.55 15.85
N LEU A 170 -2.35 -20.36 15.95
CA LEU A 170 -2.97 -19.06 16.15
C LEU A 170 -3.00 -18.72 17.66
N ASP A 171 -3.25 -17.44 17.97
CA ASP A 171 -3.35 -16.92 19.33
C ASP A 171 -2.10 -17.24 20.20
N THR A 172 -0.94 -17.35 19.53
CA THR A 172 0.35 -17.71 20.13
C THR A 172 1.33 -16.56 19.93
N HIS A 173 1.75 -15.93 21.02
CA HIS A 173 2.62 -14.74 20.98
C HIS A 173 4.03 -15.12 21.41
N ALA A 174 5.00 -14.75 20.56
CA ALA A 174 6.42 -14.82 20.87
C ALA A 174 6.81 -13.66 21.79
N GLU A 175 7.40 -13.94 22.93
CA GLU A 175 7.84 -12.96 23.92
C GLU A 175 9.31 -12.60 23.74
N SER A 176 10.17 -13.62 23.63
CA SER A 176 11.62 -13.42 23.50
C SER A 176 12.27 -14.53 22.68
N LEU A 177 13.45 -14.22 22.13
CA LEU A 177 14.24 -15.12 21.31
C LEU A 177 15.70 -15.12 21.77
N HIS A 178 16.14 -16.23 22.35
CA HIS A 178 17.52 -16.46 22.77
C HIS A 178 18.12 -17.61 21.99
N GLU A 179 19.25 -17.38 21.33
CA GLU A 179 19.91 -18.38 20.47
C GLU A 179 18.89 -19.03 19.50
N ASN A 180 18.59 -20.31 19.69
CA ASN A 180 17.63 -21.09 18.91
C ASN A 180 16.37 -21.49 19.70
N GLU A 181 16.09 -20.79 20.80
CA GLU A 181 14.95 -21.01 21.68
C GLU A 181 14.03 -19.78 21.66
N LEU A 182 12.77 -20.02 21.35
CA LEU A 182 11.70 -19.03 21.37
C LEU A 182 10.85 -19.24 22.62
N THR A 183 10.71 -18.20 23.44
CA THR A 183 9.80 -18.19 24.60
C THR A 183 8.48 -17.58 24.17
N LEU A 184 7.38 -18.23 24.53
CA LEU A 184 6.02 -17.74 24.33
C LEU A 184 5.49 -17.04 25.59
N THR A 185 4.51 -16.18 25.45
CA THR A 185 3.91 -15.42 26.56
C THR A 185 3.22 -16.30 27.63
N ASP A 186 2.88 -17.55 27.32
CA ASP A 186 2.35 -18.55 28.26
C ASP A 186 3.44 -19.34 28.99
N GLY A 187 4.71 -19.05 28.70
CA GLY A 187 5.88 -19.70 29.30
C GLY A 187 6.35 -20.97 28.58
N GLU A 188 5.71 -21.37 27.47
CA GLU A 188 6.19 -22.47 26.63
C GLU A 188 7.50 -22.08 25.91
N PHE A 189 8.41 -23.05 25.78
CA PHE A 189 9.67 -22.90 25.07
C PHE A 189 9.66 -23.76 23.80
N LEU A 190 10.02 -23.16 22.70
CA LEU A 190 10.12 -23.83 21.40
C LEU A 190 11.58 -23.78 20.93
N ARG A 191 12.16 -24.95 20.64
CA ARG A 191 13.52 -25.06 20.07
C ARG A 191 13.45 -25.49 18.61
N ALA A 192 14.25 -24.84 17.77
CA ALA A 192 14.35 -25.17 16.36
C ALA A 192 15.79 -25.08 15.85
N ARG A 193 16.10 -25.80 14.77
CA ARG A 193 17.40 -25.68 14.10
C ARG A 193 17.56 -24.33 13.39
N ALA A 194 16.44 -23.71 13.00
CA ALA A 194 16.38 -22.39 12.39
C ALA A 194 15.06 -21.71 12.77
N ILE A 195 15.11 -20.43 13.04
CA ILE A 195 13.94 -19.59 13.36
C ILE A 195 13.92 -18.43 12.37
N VAL A 196 12.80 -18.24 11.68
CA VAL A 196 12.54 -17.11 10.81
C VAL A 196 11.56 -16.18 11.50
N VAL A 197 12.01 -14.97 11.83
CA VAL A 197 11.16 -13.92 12.38
C VAL A 197 10.55 -13.17 11.21
N ALA A 198 9.23 -13.30 11.01
CA ALA A 198 8.48 -12.69 9.93
C ALA A 198 7.40 -11.72 10.46
N ALA A 199 7.64 -11.15 11.64
CA ALA A 199 6.78 -10.15 12.26
C ALA A 199 6.94 -8.78 11.58
N ASP A 200 6.06 -7.83 11.93
CA ASP A 200 6.23 -6.42 11.53
C ASP A 200 7.57 -5.85 12.05
N GLY A 201 7.99 -4.72 11.47
CA GLY A 201 9.31 -4.15 11.79
C GLY A 201 9.59 -3.99 13.29
N PRO A 202 8.70 -3.35 14.08
CA PRO A 202 8.88 -3.20 15.52
C PRO A 202 8.92 -4.53 16.28
N GLY A 203 7.95 -5.43 16.01
CA GLY A 203 7.90 -6.74 16.65
C GLY A 203 9.11 -7.61 16.34
N ALA A 204 9.55 -7.56 15.08
CA ALA A 204 10.76 -8.26 14.64
C ALA A 204 12.02 -7.70 15.32
N ALA A 205 12.17 -6.37 15.37
CA ALA A 205 13.30 -5.70 16.02
C ALA A 205 13.39 -6.07 17.51
N HIS A 206 12.24 -6.09 18.21
CA HIS A 206 12.16 -6.52 19.61
C HIS A 206 12.70 -7.95 19.79
N LEU A 207 12.23 -8.91 18.97
CA LEU A 207 12.62 -10.32 19.10
C LEU A 207 14.10 -10.57 18.78
N VAL A 208 14.67 -9.87 17.80
CA VAL A 208 16.07 -10.08 17.40
C VAL A 208 17.07 -9.17 18.11
N GLY A 209 16.61 -8.18 18.88
CA GLY A 209 17.44 -7.20 19.57
C GLY A 209 18.08 -6.16 18.65
N GLU A 210 17.42 -5.84 17.51
CA GLU A 210 17.82 -4.75 16.61
C GLU A 210 17.11 -3.45 17.00
N ALA A 211 17.57 -2.32 16.44
CA ALA A 211 16.88 -1.04 16.60
C ALA A 211 15.55 -1.07 15.83
N GLU A 212 14.50 -0.54 16.44
CA GLU A 212 13.18 -0.45 15.82
C GLU A 212 13.24 0.43 14.57
N PRO A 213 12.79 -0.08 13.41
CA PRO A 213 12.73 0.71 12.19
C PRO A 213 11.64 1.78 12.29
N ALA A 214 11.96 3.00 11.83
CA ALA A 214 10.96 4.05 11.73
C ALA A 214 9.81 3.61 10.82
N SER A 215 8.59 3.92 11.25
CA SER A 215 7.37 3.50 10.56
C SER A 215 6.49 4.69 10.16
N ARG A 216 5.73 4.53 9.11
CA ARG A 216 4.63 5.40 8.71
C ARG A 216 3.34 4.85 9.30
N SER A 217 2.46 5.75 9.71
CA SER A 217 1.15 5.41 10.25
C SER A 217 0.01 5.86 9.32
N VAL A 218 -1.14 5.22 9.45
CA VAL A 218 -2.35 5.54 8.71
C VAL A 218 -3.59 5.31 9.57
N THR A 219 -4.62 6.11 9.33
CA THR A 219 -5.96 5.90 9.88
C THR A 219 -6.92 5.63 8.73
N CYS A 220 -7.65 4.53 8.79
CA CYS A 220 -8.66 4.16 7.81
C CYS A 220 -10.04 4.18 8.45
N PHE A 221 -11.00 4.84 7.81
CA PHE A 221 -12.41 4.85 8.20
C PHE A 221 -13.26 4.13 7.18
N TYR A 222 -14.16 3.28 7.65
CA TYR A 222 -15.17 2.63 6.83
C TYR A 222 -16.55 3.19 7.13
N PHE A 223 -17.25 3.56 6.05
CA PHE A 223 -18.64 4.01 6.13
C PHE A 223 -19.52 3.13 5.24
N SER A 224 -20.74 2.88 5.74
CA SER A 224 -21.82 2.37 4.90
C SER A 224 -22.60 3.56 4.34
N ALA A 225 -22.91 3.49 3.04
CA ALA A 225 -23.78 4.43 2.35
C ALA A 225 -24.92 3.66 1.67
N ASP A 226 -26.10 4.27 1.56
CA ASP A 226 -27.23 3.67 0.83
C ASP A 226 -26.99 3.72 -0.67
N GLU A 227 -26.40 4.81 -1.15
CA GLU A 227 -25.97 4.99 -2.54
C GLU A 227 -24.49 5.36 -2.61
N PRO A 228 -23.76 4.91 -3.65
CA PRO A 228 -22.37 5.30 -3.84
C PRO A 228 -22.30 6.80 -4.18
N PRO A 229 -21.38 7.57 -3.57
CA PRO A 229 -21.19 8.98 -3.94
C PRO A 229 -20.69 9.16 -5.39
N LEU A 230 -20.05 8.13 -5.91
CA LEU A 230 -19.61 8.03 -7.31
C LEU A 230 -19.84 6.59 -7.79
N PRO A 231 -20.52 6.38 -8.94
CA PRO A 231 -20.79 5.05 -9.49
C PRO A 231 -19.59 4.53 -10.31
N HIS A 232 -18.38 4.68 -9.79
CA HIS A 232 -17.15 4.34 -10.50
C HIS A 232 -16.19 3.53 -9.61
N ALA A 233 -15.61 2.50 -10.19
CA ALA A 233 -14.58 1.67 -9.55
C ALA A 233 -13.19 2.34 -9.61
N MET A 234 -13.09 3.58 -9.13
CA MET A 234 -11.88 4.40 -9.21
C MET A 234 -11.51 4.96 -7.83
N LEU A 235 -10.23 5.23 -7.64
CA LEU A 235 -9.75 5.97 -6.47
C LEU A 235 -10.13 7.45 -6.59
N VAL A 236 -10.47 8.08 -5.48
CA VAL A 236 -10.75 9.51 -5.37
C VAL A 236 -9.71 10.18 -4.50
N LEU A 237 -9.07 11.21 -5.02
CA LEU A 237 -7.95 11.94 -4.44
C LEU A 237 -8.39 13.30 -3.91
N ASN A 238 -7.72 13.78 -2.88
CA ASN A 238 -7.85 15.14 -2.37
C ASN A 238 -6.83 16.08 -3.03
N GLY A 239 -7.18 16.63 -4.20
CA GLY A 239 -6.29 17.49 -4.97
C GLY A 239 -6.16 18.91 -4.43
N ASP A 240 -7.06 19.38 -3.57
CA ASP A 240 -6.94 20.66 -2.87
C ASP A 240 -6.09 20.55 -1.60
N GLY A 241 -5.88 19.33 -1.09
CA GLY A 241 -5.14 19.09 0.15
C GLY A 241 -5.83 19.60 1.42
N ALA A 242 -7.07 20.06 1.33
CA ALA A 242 -7.84 20.59 2.46
C ALA A 242 -8.55 19.46 3.22
N GLY A 243 -8.58 19.55 4.56
CA GLY A 243 -9.24 18.58 5.42
C GLY A 243 -8.42 17.30 5.67
N PRO A 244 -8.97 16.34 6.43
CA PRO A 244 -8.23 15.17 6.89
C PRO A 244 -8.10 14.07 5.81
N VAL A 245 -8.99 14.01 4.83
CA VAL A 245 -9.03 12.94 3.84
C VAL A 245 -7.90 13.10 2.82
N ASN A 246 -7.06 12.09 2.68
CA ASN A 246 -6.07 12.02 1.62
C ASN A 246 -6.67 11.43 0.33
N ASN A 247 -7.36 10.32 0.47
CA ASN A 247 -8.06 9.64 -0.62
C ASN A 247 -9.19 8.77 -0.06
N PHE A 248 -10.11 8.38 -0.93
CA PHE A 248 -11.09 7.36 -0.60
C PHE A 248 -11.43 6.49 -1.83
N ALA A 249 -12.06 5.35 -1.57
CA ALA A 249 -12.61 4.49 -2.60
C ALA A 249 -13.96 3.91 -2.16
N VAL A 250 -14.89 3.75 -3.11
CA VAL A 250 -16.10 2.97 -2.90
C VAL A 250 -15.77 1.52 -3.22
N ILE A 251 -15.28 0.78 -2.22
CA ILE A 251 -14.73 -0.57 -2.40
C ILE A 251 -15.76 -1.53 -3.01
N SER A 252 -17.02 -1.38 -2.64
CA SER A 252 -18.10 -2.18 -3.23
C SER A 252 -18.38 -1.90 -4.71
N GLN A 253 -17.89 -0.80 -5.29
CA GLN A 253 -17.92 -0.57 -6.73
C GLN A 253 -16.80 -1.33 -7.46
N ILE A 254 -15.72 -1.65 -6.75
CA ILE A 254 -14.61 -2.45 -7.28
C ILE A 254 -14.93 -3.94 -7.09
N ALA A 255 -15.28 -4.33 -5.87
CA ALA A 255 -15.60 -5.68 -5.47
C ALA A 255 -16.96 -5.70 -4.76
N PRO A 256 -18.07 -6.03 -5.45
CA PRO A 256 -19.42 -6.04 -4.86
C PRO A 256 -19.55 -6.92 -3.61
N SER A 257 -18.73 -7.95 -3.49
CA SER A 257 -18.70 -8.86 -2.33
C SER A 257 -18.32 -8.20 -1.00
N TYR A 258 -17.79 -6.97 -1.02
CA TYR A 258 -17.44 -6.22 0.20
C TYR A 258 -18.65 -5.62 0.93
N ALA A 259 -19.78 -5.45 0.24
CA ALA A 259 -21.00 -4.91 0.86
C ALA A 259 -22.22 -5.82 0.61
N PRO A 260 -23.23 -5.78 1.48
CA PRO A 260 -24.53 -6.40 1.19
C PRO A 260 -25.20 -5.72 -0.01
N ALA A 261 -26.11 -6.44 -0.65
CA ALA A 261 -26.92 -5.88 -1.74
C ALA A 261 -27.65 -4.60 -1.29
N GLY A 262 -27.67 -3.57 -2.11
CA GLY A 262 -28.30 -2.28 -1.82
C GLY A 262 -27.51 -1.39 -0.85
N LYS A 263 -26.26 -1.74 -0.53
CA LYS A 263 -25.37 -0.90 0.30
C LYS A 263 -24.04 -0.69 -0.41
N SER A 264 -23.43 0.45 -0.12
CA SER A 264 -22.08 0.79 -0.55
C SER A 264 -21.14 0.84 0.64
N LEU A 265 -19.91 0.31 0.44
CA LEU A 265 -18.82 0.42 1.39
C LEU A 265 -17.83 1.47 0.90
N VAL A 266 -17.66 2.52 1.69
CA VAL A 266 -16.71 3.60 1.46
C VAL A 266 -15.54 3.43 2.41
N SER A 267 -14.33 3.34 1.87
CA SER A 267 -13.07 3.33 2.62
C SER A 267 -12.38 4.67 2.46
N VAL A 268 -12.10 5.36 3.58
CA VAL A 268 -11.47 6.68 3.61
C VAL A 268 -10.11 6.59 4.28
N THR A 269 -9.08 7.13 3.65
CA THR A 269 -7.70 7.15 4.15
C THR A 269 -7.33 8.53 4.68
N VAL A 270 -6.83 8.55 5.91
CA VAL A 270 -6.23 9.73 6.56
C VAL A 270 -4.78 9.38 6.87
N LEU A 271 -3.84 10.19 6.40
CA LEU A 271 -2.41 9.96 6.66
C LEU A 271 -2.08 10.23 8.14
N GLY A 272 -1.27 9.35 8.69
CA GLY A 272 -0.88 9.41 10.10
C GLY A 272 -1.97 8.94 11.07
N THR A 273 -1.62 9.00 12.36
CA THR A 273 -2.55 8.78 13.48
C THR A 273 -2.87 10.12 14.12
N GLN A 274 -4.12 10.53 14.04
CA GLN A 274 -4.58 11.80 14.59
C GLN A 274 -4.87 11.67 16.10
N GLN A 275 -4.62 12.75 16.88
CA GLN A 275 -4.93 12.81 18.31
C GLN A 275 -6.42 13.02 18.61
N LEU A 276 -7.26 13.01 17.58
CA LEU A 276 -8.71 13.16 17.68
C LEU A 276 -9.38 11.82 18.00
N THR A 277 -10.51 11.84 18.69
CA THR A 277 -11.35 10.64 18.82
C THR A 277 -11.93 10.24 17.46
N ASP A 278 -12.40 9.00 17.33
CA ASP A 278 -13.02 8.53 16.08
C ASP A 278 -14.30 9.35 15.75
N GLN A 279 -15.04 9.78 16.76
CA GLN A 279 -16.20 10.63 16.57
C GLN A 279 -15.81 12.02 16.02
N GLN A 280 -14.79 12.64 16.56
CA GLN A 280 -14.30 13.96 16.09
C GLN A 280 -13.75 13.87 14.68
N LEU A 281 -12.85 12.91 14.42
CA LEU A 281 -12.24 12.73 13.10
C LEU A 281 -13.28 12.32 12.06
N GLY A 282 -14.20 11.42 12.43
CA GLY A 282 -15.34 11.03 11.58
C GLY A 282 -16.24 12.22 11.23
N GLY A 283 -16.47 13.14 12.20
CA GLY A 283 -17.19 14.39 11.96
C GLY A 283 -16.52 15.29 10.92
N PHE A 284 -15.20 15.47 11.01
CA PHE A 284 -14.43 16.23 10.01
C PHE A 284 -14.43 15.56 8.63
N ILE A 285 -14.31 14.22 8.57
CA ILE A 285 -14.42 13.46 7.33
C ILE A 285 -15.79 13.70 6.68
N ILE A 286 -16.89 13.54 7.43
CA ILE A 286 -18.24 13.74 6.91
C ILE A 286 -18.46 15.19 6.46
N ALA A 287 -17.94 16.17 7.19
CA ALA A 287 -18.01 17.58 6.77
C ALA A 287 -17.30 17.81 5.42
N GLN A 288 -16.10 17.24 5.23
CA GLN A 288 -15.39 17.30 3.97
C GLN A 288 -16.14 16.57 2.85
N MET A 289 -16.70 15.40 3.11
CA MET A 289 -17.49 14.64 2.13
C MET A 289 -18.79 15.35 1.74
N LYS A 290 -19.42 16.07 2.68
CA LYS A 290 -20.57 16.94 2.38
C LYS A 290 -20.18 18.10 1.45
N ASN A 291 -19.00 18.66 1.62
CA ASN A 291 -18.49 19.68 0.69
C ASN A 291 -18.30 19.13 -0.72
N TRP A 292 -17.90 17.86 -0.86
CA TRP A 292 -17.66 17.22 -2.16
C TRP A 292 -18.92 16.65 -2.81
N PHE A 293 -19.85 16.07 -2.04
CA PHE A 293 -20.99 15.29 -2.52
C PHE A 293 -22.35 15.77 -2.00
N GLY A 294 -22.38 16.90 -1.29
CA GLY A 294 -23.63 17.45 -0.77
C GLY A 294 -24.31 16.52 0.25
N THR A 295 -25.63 16.42 0.15
CA THR A 295 -26.46 15.68 1.09
C THR A 295 -26.27 14.16 1.06
N VAL A 296 -25.74 13.60 -0.02
CA VAL A 296 -25.46 12.15 -0.12
C VAL A 296 -24.55 11.68 1.03
N ALA A 297 -23.52 12.47 1.36
CA ALA A 297 -22.62 12.14 2.45
C ALA A 297 -23.26 12.25 3.85
N SER A 298 -24.44 12.85 3.98
CA SER A 298 -25.15 12.97 5.26
C SER A 298 -25.75 11.66 5.75
N SER A 299 -26.01 10.72 4.84
CA SER A 299 -26.57 9.40 5.15
C SER A 299 -25.51 8.36 5.52
N TRP A 300 -24.20 8.71 5.37
CA TRP A 300 -23.14 7.76 5.66
C TRP A 300 -23.10 7.38 7.14
N ARG A 301 -22.99 6.09 7.40
CA ARG A 301 -22.90 5.55 8.78
C ARG A 301 -21.49 5.02 9.00
N HIS A 302 -20.80 5.52 10.02
CA HIS A 302 -19.51 4.99 10.44
C HIS A 302 -19.68 3.53 10.89
N LEU A 303 -18.85 2.64 10.34
CA LEU A 303 -18.81 1.22 10.67
C LEU A 303 -17.65 0.88 11.58
N LYS A 304 -16.44 1.30 11.20
CA LYS A 304 -15.20 0.97 11.90
C LYS A 304 -14.09 1.94 11.50
N SER A 305 -13.20 2.23 12.43
CA SER A 305 -11.92 2.86 12.16
C SER A 305 -10.77 1.95 12.59
N TYR A 306 -9.69 2.00 11.82
CA TYR A 306 -8.43 1.33 12.13
C TYR A 306 -7.34 2.38 12.19
N ARG A 307 -6.67 2.48 13.35
CA ARG A 307 -5.47 3.28 13.54
C ARG A 307 -4.28 2.33 13.52
N ILE A 308 -3.44 2.48 12.53
CA ILE A 308 -2.32 1.57 12.27
C ILE A 308 -1.02 2.36 12.46
N PRO A 309 -0.39 2.26 13.64
CA PRO A 309 0.82 3.04 13.94
C PRO A 309 2.03 2.60 13.10
N HIS A 310 2.13 1.32 12.78
CA HIS A 310 3.19 0.72 11.99
C HIS A 310 2.60 0.14 10.69
N ALA A 311 2.09 1.02 9.83
CA ALA A 311 1.41 0.60 8.60
C ALA A 311 2.39 0.25 7.49
N GLN A 312 3.57 0.89 7.49
CA GLN A 312 4.60 0.71 6.48
C GLN A 312 5.96 1.18 7.03
N PRO A 313 7.09 0.51 6.72
CA PRO A 313 8.40 1.03 7.08
C PRO A 313 8.67 2.38 6.38
N GLN A 314 9.27 3.30 7.12
CA GLN A 314 9.68 4.58 6.55
C GLN A 314 10.94 4.40 5.70
N GLN A 315 10.83 4.61 4.41
CA GLN A 315 11.95 4.51 3.47
C GLN A 315 12.33 5.89 2.91
N LEU A 316 13.04 6.67 3.70
CA LEU A 316 13.68 7.92 3.26
C LEU A 316 14.91 7.60 2.40
N PRO A 317 15.46 8.59 1.65
CA PRO A 317 16.74 8.43 0.96
C PRO A 317 17.83 7.90 1.90
N GLY A 318 18.55 6.86 1.45
CA GLY A 318 19.52 6.09 2.26
C GLY A 318 18.94 4.84 2.94
N ALA A 319 17.63 4.73 3.12
CA ALA A 319 17.03 3.55 3.75
C ALA A 319 17.12 2.29 2.87
N LEU A 320 17.27 2.47 1.56
CA LEU A 320 17.43 1.40 0.56
C LEU A 320 18.91 1.24 0.13
N GLU A 321 19.84 1.46 1.04
CA GLU A 321 21.28 1.18 0.87
C GLU A 321 21.76 0.17 1.94
N PRO A 322 21.94 -1.10 1.61
CA PRO A 322 21.59 -1.75 0.34
C PRO A 322 20.07 -1.93 0.19
N PRO A 323 19.56 -2.05 -1.05
CA PRO A 323 18.12 -2.24 -1.30
C PRO A 323 17.56 -3.50 -0.63
N GLN A 324 18.36 -4.55 -0.61
CA GLN A 324 18.07 -5.83 0.04
C GLN A 324 18.98 -6.03 1.23
N ARG A 325 18.43 -5.87 2.44
CA ARG A 325 19.17 -6.11 3.68
C ARG A 325 19.42 -7.61 3.89
N PRO A 326 20.52 -8.00 4.55
CA PRO A 326 20.78 -9.38 4.91
C PRO A 326 19.60 -9.98 5.70
N VAL A 327 19.19 -11.18 5.32
CA VAL A 327 18.10 -11.90 6.02
C VAL A 327 18.63 -12.72 7.20
N ARG A 328 19.90 -13.13 7.19
CA ARG A 328 20.55 -13.81 8.33
C ARG A 328 20.97 -12.74 9.35
N VAL A 329 20.43 -12.81 10.56
CA VAL A 329 20.79 -11.93 11.70
C VAL A 329 21.96 -12.51 12.46
N ARG A 330 21.89 -13.81 12.78
CA ARG A 330 22.93 -14.60 13.46
C ARG A 330 22.74 -16.08 13.12
N PRO A 331 23.68 -16.97 13.45
CA PRO A 331 23.54 -18.40 13.17
C PRO A 331 22.18 -18.95 13.65
N GLY A 332 21.44 -19.60 12.77
CA GLY A 332 20.12 -20.17 13.03
C GLY A 332 18.96 -19.17 13.12
N ILE A 333 19.21 -17.84 13.09
CA ILE A 333 18.16 -16.80 13.19
C ILE A 333 18.13 -15.96 11.92
N TYR A 334 16.94 -15.86 11.34
CA TYR A 334 16.67 -15.15 10.10
C TYR A 334 15.53 -14.17 10.28
N LEU A 335 15.54 -13.10 9.52
CA LEU A 335 14.57 -12.01 9.58
C LEU A 335 14.08 -11.68 8.18
N CYS A 336 12.76 -11.62 8.00
CA CYS A 336 12.12 -11.17 6.75
C CYS A 336 10.96 -10.22 7.05
N GLY A 337 10.52 -9.51 6.04
CA GLY A 337 9.49 -8.50 6.08
C GLY A 337 9.78 -7.40 5.05
N ASP A 338 8.83 -6.52 4.82
CA ASP A 338 8.98 -5.37 3.92
C ASP A 338 10.07 -4.38 4.39
N HIS A 339 10.38 -4.35 5.68
CA HIS A 339 11.47 -3.57 6.25
C HIS A 339 12.88 -4.12 5.95
N ARG A 340 13.00 -5.34 5.39
CA ARG A 340 14.26 -5.97 4.95
C ARG A 340 14.49 -5.87 3.43
N ASP A 341 13.49 -5.35 2.71
CA ASP A 341 13.49 -5.15 1.28
C ASP A 341 12.83 -3.81 0.96
N ASN A 342 11.91 -3.75 0.03
CA ASN A 342 11.10 -2.56 -0.26
C ASN A 342 9.74 -2.63 0.45
N ALA A 343 9.20 -1.46 0.83
CA ALA A 343 7.96 -1.30 1.59
C ALA A 343 6.71 -1.62 0.72
N SER A 344 6.55 -2.90 0.37
CA SER A 344 5.42 -3.39 -0.42
C SER A 344 5.11 -4.87 -0.11
N ILE A 345 3.96 -5.35 -0.56
CA ILE A 345 3.62 -6.79 -0.54
C ILE A 345 4.71 -7.59 -1.27
N ASP A 346 5.20 -7.09 -2.40
CA ASP A 346 6.27 -7.74 -3.17
C ASP A 346 7.56 -7.87 -2.37
N GLY A 347 8.00 -6.79 -1.71
CA GLY A 347 9.20 -6.79 -0.88
C GLY A 347 9.08 -7.71 0.34
N ALA A 348 7.90 -7.75 0.98
CA ALA A 348 7.64 -8.69 2.05
C ALA A 348 7.77 -10.14 1.58
N MET A 349 7.16 -10.50 0.44
CA MET A 349 7.23 -11.84 -0.15
C MET A 349 8.64 -12.19 -0.61
N LEU A 350 9.33 -11.28 -1.27
CA LEU A 350 10.72 -11.46 -1.73
C LEU A 350 11.67 -11.71 -0.56
N SER A 351 11.55 -10.93 0.51
CA SER A 351 12.39 -11.13 1.71
C SER A 351 12.11 -12.46 2.40
N GLY A 352 10.84 -12.90 2.42
CA GLY A 352 10.44 -14.20 2.92
C GLY A 352 11.07 -15.36 2.13
N ARG A 353 11.06 -15.30 0.80
CA ARG A 353 11.74 -16.28 -0.06
C ARG A 353 13.24 -16.31 0.20
N ARG A 354 13.89 -15.15 0.25
CA ARG A 354 15.33 -15.05 0.54
C ARG A 354 15.70 -15.65 1.89
N ALA A 355 14.85 -15.44 2.91
CA ALA A 355 15.05 -16.06 4.23
C ALA A 355 14.93 -17.59 4.18
N ALA A 356 13.93 -18.11 3.47
CA ALA A 356 13.76 -19.56 3.29
C ALA A 356 14.94 -20.19 2.54
N GLU A 357 15.41 -19.56 1.45
CA GLU A 357 16.60 -20.00 0.69
C GLU A 357 17.85 -20.02 1.56
N ALA A 358 18.05 -19.00 2.42
CA ALA A 358 19.17 -18.94 3.35
C ALA A 358 19.12 -20.05 4.43
N VAL A 359 17.93 -20.32 4.98
CA VAL A 359 17.71 -21.44 5.93
C VAL A 359 18.08 -22.78 5.27
N LEU A 360 17.56 -23.02 4.06
CA LEU A 360 17.83 -24.28 3.35
C LEU A 360 19.31 -24.47 3.05
N ALA A 361 20.00 -23.40 2.62
CA ALA A 361 21.44 -23.43 2.35
C ALA A 361 22.27 -23.74 3.60
N ASP A 362 21.84 -23.25 4.78
CA ASP A 362 22.55 -23.49 6.05
C ASP A 362 22.26 -24.86 6.65
N LEU A 363 21.05 -25.37 6.50
CA LEU A 363 20.68 -26.71 7.00
C LEU A 363 21.21 -27.85 6.12
N SER A 364 21.67 -27.54 4.88
CA SER A 364 22.23 -28.52 3.95
C SER A 364 23.75 -28.70 4.14
N ARG A 365 24.40 -27.90 5.00
CA ARG A 365 25.82 -27.96 5.36
C ARG A 365 26.05 -28.83 6.57
#